data_991bfb90f85eb96fd74b70d479162af3
#
_entry.id   991bfb90f85eb96fd74b70d479162af3
#
_cell.length_a   1.000
_cell.length_b   1.000
_cell.length_c   1.000
_cell.angle_alpha   90.00
_cell.angle_beta   90.00
_cell.angle_gamma   90.00
#
_symmetry.space_group_name_H-M   'P 1'
#
loop_
_entity.id
_entity.type
_entity.pdbx_description
1 polymer ?
#
loop_
_entity_poly.entity_id
_entity_poly.type
_entity_poly.pdbx_seq_one_letter_code
_entity_poly.pdbx_strand_id
1 'polypeptide(L)'
;MIEKIEPVILFVKNFKESRIFYRDQLGLKEESSSNSENANFVSFRLSNITFSIHGGYEGMNGGPLSIHFITENIEEEVRRLKALGVRFAREIEEVPWGGREATLIDPDGNEIDLYQP
;
A
#
# COMPACT_ATOMS: atom_id res chain seq x y z
N MET A 1 13.14 6.66 25.67
CA MET A 1 13.20 7.35 24.37
C MET A 1 12.34 6.63 23.36
N ILE A 2 11.86 7.39 22.39
CA ILE A 2 11.05 6.80 21.30
C ILE A 2 12.01 6.08 20.37
N GLU A 3 11.68 4.82 19.98
CA GLU A 3 12.61 3.99 19.22
C GLU A 3 12.14 3.67 17.81
N LYS A 4 10.84 3.51 17.57
CA LYS A 4 10.34 3.12 16.25
C LYS A 4 8.85 3.39 16.11
N ILE A 5 8.37 3.29 14.88
CA ILE A 5 6.95 3.35 14.54
C ILE A 5 6.54 1.97 14.02
N GLU A 6 5.55 1.36 14.67
CA GLU A 6 5.00 0.07 14.22
C GLU A 6 3.75 -0.27 15.05
N PRO A 7 2.62 -0.64 14.43
CA PRO A 7 2.38 -0.74 13.00
C PRO A 7 2.00 0.60 12.37
N VAL A 8 1.98 0.65 11.05
CA VAL A 8 1.31 1.71 10.30
C VAL A 8 -0.04 1.15 9.86
N ILE A 9 -1.12 1.84 10.19
CA ILE A 9 -2.47 1.39 9.91
C ILE A 9 -3.15 2.35 8.94
N LEU A 10 -3.62 1.81 7.82
CA LEU A 10 -4.44 2.55 6.87
C LEU A 10 -5.90 2.18 7.09
N PHE A 11 -6.73 3.18 7.36
CA PHE A 11 -8.16 2.96 7.47
C PHE A 11 -8.79 3.02 6.09
N VAL A 12 -9.58 2.01 5.75
CA VAL A 12 -10.17 1.86 4.42
C VAL A 12 -11.69 1.76 4.50
N LYS A 13 -12.36 2.15 3.43
CA LYS A 13 -13.82 2.10 3.36
C LYS A 13 -14.32 0.70 3.01
N ASN A 14 -13.77 0.13 1.94
CA ASN A 14 -14.16 -1.21 1.48
C ASN A 14 -13.03 -2.17 1.79
N PHE A 15 -13.16 -2.87 2.92
CA PHE A 15 -12.13 -3.75 3.40
C PHE A 15 -11.83 -4.89 2.43
N LYS A 16 -12.86 -5.52 1.85
CA LYS A 16 -12.67 -6.65 0.95
C LYS A 16 -11.86 -6.26 -0.29
N GLU A 17 -12.23 -5.14 -0.92
CA GLU A 17 -11.52 -4.67 -2.10
C GLU A 17 -10.08 -4.26 -1.76
N SER A 18 -9.89 -3.58 -0.64
CA SER A 18 -8.56 -3.17 -0.19
C SER A 18 -7.68 -4.37 0.12
N ARG A 19 -8.23 -5.40 0.77
CA ARG A 19 -7.50 -6.63 1.07
C ARG A 19 -7.01 -7.30 -0.21
N ILE A 20 -7.89 -7.41 -1.20
CA ILE A 20 -7.53 -7.99 -2.49
C ILE A 20 -6.42 -7.17 -3.15
N PHE A 21 -6.54 -5.85 -3.11
CA PHE A 21 -5.54 -4.96 -3.68
C PHE A 21 -4.17 -5.18 -3.05
N TYR A 22 -4.08 -5.07 -1.73
CA TYR A 22 -2.78 -5.15 -1.04
C TYR A 22 -2.21 -6.56 -1.03
N ARG A 23 -3.04 -7.57 -0.84
CA ARG A 23 -2.60 -8.96 -0.80
C ARG A 23 -2.31 -9.52 -2.20
N ASP A 24 -3.29 -9.40 -3.11
CA ASP A 24 -3.22 -10.11 -4.40
C ASP A 24 -2.56 -9.29 -5.49
N GLN A 25 -2.82 -8.01 -5.57
CA GLN A 25 -2.25 -7.16 -6.61
C GLN A 25 -0.86 -6.65 -6.21
N LEU A 26 -0.70 -6.06 -5.04
CA LEU A 26 0.62 -5.64 -4.58
C LEU A 26 1.49 -6.80 -4.10
N GLY A 27 0.88 -7.92 -3.75
CA GLY A 27 1.61 -9.13 -3.35
C GLY A 27 2.13 -9.10 -1.92
N LEU A 28 1.50 -8.34 -1.03
CA LEU A 28 1.91 -8.32 0.36
C LEU A 28 1.42 -9.56 1.08
N LYS A 29 2.25 -10.11 1.95
CA LYS A 29 1.94 -11.35 2.64
C LYS A 29 1.24 -11.08 3.96
N GLU A 30 0.04 -11.65 4.11
CA GLU A 30 -0.72 -11.51 5.36
C GLU A 30 -0.06 -12.26 6.51
N GLU A 31 -0.09 -11.65 7.69
CA GLU A 31 0.22 -12.37 8.92
C GLU A 31 -0.95 -13.28 9.27
N SER A 32 -0.67 -14.37 9.97
CA SER A 32 -1.56 -15.52 10.16
C SER A 32 -2.84 -15.28 10.95
N SER A 33 -2.98 -14.13 11.58
CA SER A 33 -4.05 -13.93 12.57
C SER A 33 -5.39 -13.46 12.01
N SER A 34 -5.54 -13.29 10.69
CA SER A 34 -6.69 -12.58 10.12
C SER A 34 -7.32 -13.29 8.93
N ASN A 35 -7.38 -14.62 8.95
CA ASN A 35 -7.86 -15.39 7.79
C ASN A 35 -9.39 -15.53 7.70
N SER A 36 -10.16 -14.84 8.55
CA SER A 36 -11.61 -14.90 8.51
C SER A 36 -12.15 -14.15 7.29
N GLU A 37 -13.15 -14.71 6.61
CA GLU A 37 -13.86 -14.02 5.54
C GLU A 37 -14.56 -12.75 6.02
N ASN A 38 -14.88 -12.70 7.31
CA ASN A 38 -15.55 -11.57 7.95
C ASN A 38 -14.56 -10.65 8.68
N ALA A 39 -13.27 -10.82 8.45
CA ALA A 39 -12.28 -9.96 9.05
C ALA A 39 -12.48 -8.51 8.61
N ASN A 40 -12.22 -7.58 9.51
CA ASN A 40 -12.26 -6.15 9.25
C ASN A 40 -10.92 -5.49 9.54
N PHE A 41 -9.89 -6.31 9.70
CA PHE A 41 -8.53 -5.90 10.00
C PHE A 41 -7.57 -6.98 9.53
N VAL A 42 -6.50 -6.59 8.85
CA VAL A 42 -5.45 -7.52 8.45
C VAL A 42 -4.11 -6.82 8.49
N SER A 43 -3.08 -7.56 8.88
CA SER A 43 -1.71 -7.06 8.92
C SER A 43 -0.85 -7.77 7.87
N PHE A 44 0.03 -7.00 7.27
CA PHE A 44 1.02 -7.49 6.32
C PHE A 44 2.41 -7.23 6.91
N ARG A 45 3.22 -8.25 6.99
CA ARG A 45 4.58 -8.10 7.51
C ARG A 45 5.55 -7.84 6.36
N LEU A 46 6.15 -6.66 6.36
CA LEU A 46 7.26 -6.33 5.47
C LEU A 46 8.57 -6.50 6.25
N SER A 47 9.71 -6.39 5.57
CA SER A 47 10.99 -6.66 6.21
C SER A 47 11.31 -5.74 7.39
N ASN A 48 10.78 -4.52 7.36
CA ASN A 48 11.12 -3.50 8.35
C ASN A 48 9.96 -3.06 9.23
N ILE A 49 8.71 -3.36 8.86
CA ILE A 49 7.54 -2.85 9.57
C ILE A 49 6.32 -3.72 9.30
N THR A 50 5.36 -3.68 10.21
CA THR A 50 4.03 -4.21 9.98
C THR A 50 3.14 -3.10 9.42
N PHE A 51 2.54 -3.36 8.27
CA PHE A 51 1.55 -2.49 7.64
C PHE A 51 0.20 -3.16 7.74
N SER A 52 -0.81 -2.43 8.21
CA SER A 52 -2.14 -2.99 8.44
C SER A 52 -3.20 -2.17 7.75
N ILE A 53 -4.29 -2.82 7.37
CA ILE A 53 -5.51 -2.14 6.92
C ILE A 53 -6.65 -2.46 7.87
N HIS A 54 -7.49 -1.45 8.13
CA HIS A 54 -8.63 -1.55 9.03
C HIS A 54 -9.86 -1.00 8.33
N GLY A 55 -10.91 -1.78 8.23
CA GLY A 55 -12.15 -1.35 7.57
C GLY A 55 -13.02 -0.45 8.45
N GLY A 56 -14.13 -0.02 7.87
CA GLY A 56 -15.12 0.78 8.58
C GLY A 56 -14.86 2.28 8.57
N TYR A 57 -13.91 2.74 7.78
CA TYR A 57 -13.60 4.17 7.69
C TYR A 57 -14.55 4.86 6.73
N GLU A 58 -15.18 5.93 7.21
CA GLU A 58 -16.12 6.72 6.41
C GLU A 58 -15.66 8.17 6.20
N GLY A 59 -14.42 8.47 6.58
CA GLY A 59 -13.86 9.80 6.43
C GLY A 59 -13.40 10.12 5.02
N MET A 60 -12.67 11.22 4.90
CA MET A 60 -12.15 11.66 3.60
C MET A 60 -10.95 10.82 3.19
N ASN A 61 -10.86 10.52 1.89
CA ASN A 61 -9.68 9.93 1.31
C ASN A 61 -8.56 10.97 1.25
N GLY A 62 -7.33 10.50 1.34
CA GLY A 62 -6.17 11.37 1.21
C GLY A 62 -5.94 12.25 2.42
N GLY A 63 -5.50 11.67 3.52
CA GLY A 63 -5.01 12.42 4.64
C GLY A 63 -3.60 12.95 4.40
N PRO A 64 -2.96 13.54 5.42
CA PRO A 64 -1.58 14.02 5.31
C PRO A 64 -0.55 12.90 5.30
N LEU A 65 -0.97 11.65 5.44
CA LEU A 65 -0.07 10.51 5.49
C LEU A 65 0.33 10.07 4.08
N SER A 66 1.61 9.84 3.90
CA SER A 66 2.17 9.31 2.66
C SER A 66 2.81 7.96 2.94
N ILE A 67 2.51 6.97 2.12
CA ILE A 67 3.07 5.63 2.24
C ILE A 67 3.89 5.33 1.00
N HIS A 68 5.15 4.97 1.22
CA HIS A 68 6.07 4.63 0.14
C HIS A 68 6.49 3.17 0.29
N PHE A 69 6.15 2.36 -0.69
CA PHE A 69 6.67 1.00 -0.77
C PHE A 69 7.93 0.99 -1.62
N ILE A 70 8.96 0.34 -1.13
CA ILE A 70 10.26 0.29 -1.81
C ILE A 70 10.31 -0.92 -2.74
N THR A 71 10.82 -0.71 -3.93
CA THR A 71 11.09 -1.78 -4.88
C THR A 71 12.52 -1.64 -5.42
N GLU A 72 13.10 -2.76 -5.80
CA GLU A 72 14.43 -2.76 -6.42
C GLU A 72 14.37 -2.52 -7.93
N ASN A 73 13.20 -2.70 -8.54
CA ASN A 73 13.03 -2.50 -9.99
C ASN A 73 11.65 -1.90 -10.26
N ILE A 74 11.59 -0.57 -10.27
CA ILE A 74 10.32 0.14 -10.40
C ILE A 74 9.68 -0.06 -11.78
N GLU A 75 10.47 -0.16 -12.83
CA GLU A 75 9.93 -0.34 -14.19
C GLU A 75 9.19 -1.66 -14.32
N GLU A 76 9.80 -2.73 -13.82
CA GLU A 76 9.20 -4.07 -13.84
C GLU A 76 7.94 -4.12 -12.95
N GLU A 77 8.02 -3.53 -11.75
CA GLU A 77 6.90 -3.52 -10.82
C GLU A 77 5.71 -2.75 -11.38
N VAL A 78 5.94 -1.58 -11.96
CA VAL A 78 4.87 -0.79 -12.60
C VAL A 78 4.24 -1.56 -13.75
N ARG A 79 5.06 -2.22 -14.58
CA ARG A 79 4.53 -3.03 -15.68
C ARG A 79 3.63 -4.15 -15.17
N ARG A 80 4.07 -4.84 -14.13
CA ARG A 80 3.30 -5.92 -13.51
C ARG A 80 1.96 -5.42 -12.95
N LEU A 81 2.00 -4.32 -12.22
CA LEU A 81 0.81 -3.75 -11.62
C LEU A 81 -0.19 -3.25 -12.66
N LYS A 82 0.28 -2.62 -13.72
CA LYS A 82 -0.58 -2.18 -14.83
C LYS A 82 -1.26 -3.38 -15.51
N ALA A 83 -0.53 -4.48 -15.68
CA ALA A 83 -1.09 -5.70 -16.25
C ALA A 83 -2.20 -6.30 -15.38
N LEU A 84 -2.15 -6.05 -14.07
CA LEU A 84 -3.18 -6.48 -13.12
C LEU A 84 -4.35 -5.48 -12.99
N GLY A 85 -4.32 -4.38 -13.76
CA GLY A 85 -5.38 -3.40 -13.76
C GLY A 85 -5.26 -2.32 -12.67
N VAL A 86 -4.13 -2.22 -12.02
CA VAL A 86 -3.90 -1.16 -11.03
C VAL A 86 -3.81 0.19 -11.73
N ARG A 87 -4.54 1.19 -11.20
CA ARG A 87 -4.53 2.53 -11.77
C ARG A 87 -3.39 3.34 -11.16
N PHE A 88 -2.82 4.24 -11.97
CA PHE A 88 -1.74 5.11 -11.56
C PHE A 88 -2.15 6.57 -11.65
N ALA A 89 -1.87 7.33 -10.61
CA ALA A 89 -2.05 8.77 -10.59
C ALA A 89 -0.88 9.48 -11.26
N ARG A 90 0.33 8.91 -11.12
CA ARG A 90 1.54 9.45 -11.76
C ARG A 90 2.42 8.32 -12.26
N GLU A 91 2.99 8.52 -13.44
CA GLU A 91 3.94 7.58 -14.03
C GLU A 91 5.31 7.72 -13.36
N ILE A 92 6.21 6.81 -13.70
CA ILE A 92 7.58 6.84 -13.16
C ILE A 92 8.25 8.16 -13.50
N GLU A 93 8.81 8.83 -12.50
CA GLU A 93 9.58 10.06 -12.69
C GLU A 93 10.73 10.13 -11.69
N GLU A 94 11.77 10.85 -12.06
CA GLU A 94 12.87 11.12 -11.15
C GLU A 94 12.43 12.15 -10.11
N VAL A 95 12.87 11.95 -8.87
CA VAL A 95 12.53 12.86 -7.77
C VAL A 95 13.78 13.63 -7.31
N PRO A 96 13.60 14.89 -6.83
CA PRO A 96 14.73 15.74 -6.49
C PRO A 96 15.68 15.19 -5.42
N TRP A 97 15.17 14.33 -4.54
CA TRP A 97 15.98 13.73 -3.46
C TRP A 97 16.69 12.44 -3.87
N GLY A 98 16.64 12.10 -5.16
CA GLY A 98 17.29 10.90 -5.69
C GLY A 98 16.33 9.74 -5.85
N GLY A 99 16.57 8.92 -6.89
CA GLY A 99 15.73 7.79 -7.19
C GLY A 99 14.53 8.12 -8.04
N ARG A 100 13.63 7.14 -8.20
CA ARG A 100 12.45 7.26 -9.06
C ARG A 100 11.21 6.80 -8.31
N GLU A 101 10.08 7.38 -8.69
CA GLU A 101 8.82 7.18 -7.98
C GLU A 101 7.66 7.12 -8.96
N ALA A 102 6.66 6.30 -8.64
CA ALA A 102 5.37 6.27 -9.33
C ALA A 102 4.28 6.26 -8.27
N THR A 103 3.11 6.78 -8.58
CA THR A 103 2.00 6.83 -7.64
C THR A 103 0.83 6.02 -8.16
N LEU A 104 0.43 5.02 -7.40
CA LEU A 104 -0.73 4.19 -7.71
C LEU A 104 -1.92 4.58 -6.84
N ILE A 105 -3.10 4.15 -7.26
CA ILE A 105 -4.36 4.47 -6.61
C ILE A 105 -4.96 3.17 -6.08
N ASP A 106 -5.23 3.11 -4.78
CA ASP A 106 -5.87 1.96 -4.19
C ASP A 106 -7.40 1.99 -4.40
N PRO A 107 -8.14 0.95 -4.02
CA PRO A 107 -9.60 0.91 -4.24
C PRO A 107 -10.38 2.03 -3.58
N ASP A 108 -9.89 2.61 -2.50
CA ASP A 108 -10.53 3.74 -1.82
C ASP A 108 -10.16 5.10 -2.41
N GLY A 109 -9.27 5.11 -3.39
CA GLY A 109 -8.75 6.35 -3.96
C GLY A 109 -7.54 6.90 -3.24
N ASN A 110 -6.94 6.15 -2.32
CA ASN A 110 -5.72 6.59 -1.67
C ASN A 110 -4.54 6.51 -2.63
N GLU A 111 -3.69 7.51 -2.59
CA GLU A 111 -2.46 7.53 -3.38
C GLU A 111 -1.35 6.85 -2.59
N ILE A 112 -0.77 5.85 -3.22
CA ILE A 112 0.31 5.03 -2.64
C ILE A 112 1.52 5.17 -3.54
N ASP A 113 2.66 5.49 -2.98
CA ASP A 113 3.87 5.67 -3.75
C ASP A 113 4.69 4.39 -3.82
N LEU A 114 5.24 4.14 -5.00
CA LEU A 114 6.21 3.09 -5.23
C LEU A 114 7.53 3.77 -5.52
N TYR A 115 8.57 3.43 -4.78
CA TYR A 115 9.83 4.16 -4.81
C TYR A 115 11.02 3.23 -4.99
N GLN A 116 11.93 3.63 -5.85
CA GLN A 116 13.23 2.97 -6.03
C GLN A 116 14.33 4.00 -5.76
N PRO A 117 15.08 3.82 -4.67
CA PRO A 117 16.19 4.72 -4.33
C PRO A 117 17.28 4.79 -5.38
#